data_749c72bd94d8ac142ee360365b833087
#
_entry.id   749c72bd94d8ac142ee360365b833087
#
_cell.length_a   1.000
_cell.length_b   1.000
_cell.length_c   1.000
_cell.angle_alpha   90.00
_cell.angle_beta   90.00
_cell.angle_gamma   90.00
#
_symmetry.space_group_name_H-M   'P 1'
#
loop_
_entity.id
_entity.type
_entity.pdbx_description
1 polymer ?
#
loop_
_entity_poly.entity_id
_entity_poly.type
_entity_poly.pdbx_seq_one_letter_code
_entity_poly.pdbx_strand_id
1 'polypeptide(L)'
;MDRKNSFKKGSLTKLVIRDCALLAAGVLLLISQPENLFAQYSLGALLGVIFYLFHEWAHLFGALLSRSVVAYPEKVISPFIFSFDSQANSVLQFVSMTVGGFFATAILLSVYLMFLPENVWGSVALYISFFLTGLTVFIELPIAIWTLVAWQIVPVEIPFISHNPLLEKISGILANFRKKWGSDFRN
;
A
#
# COMPACT_ATOMS: atom_id res chain seq x y z
N MET A 1 -4.05 -6.97 -31.72
CA MET A 1 -5.20 -6.66 -30.86
C MET A 1 -4.75 -5.57 -29.91
N ASP A 2 -5.14 -4.32 -30.24
CA ASP A 2 -4.59 -3.10 -29.67
C ASP A 2 -5.11 -2.90 -28.22
N ARG A 3 -4.32 -3.29 -27.23
CA ARG A 3 -4.59 -2.95 -25.82
C ARG A 3 -4.09 -1.54 -25.47
N LYS A 4 -4.49 -0.56 -26.26
CA LYS A 4 -4.52 0.84 -25.81
C LYS A 4 -5.76 1.06 -24.92
N ASN A 5 -5.93 0.25 -23.88
CA ASN A 5 -6.97 0.49 -22.89
C ASN A 5 -6.49 1.54 -21.91
N SER A 6 -6.81 2.77 -22.25
CA SER A 6 -7.52 3.75 -21.41
C SER A 6 -7.36 3.51 -19.89
N PHE A 7 -6.16 3.62 -19.34
CA PHE A 7 -6.04 4.10 -17.97
C PHE A 7 -6.61 5.51 -17.98
N LYS A 8 -7.90 5.63 -17.65
CA LYS A 8 -8.51 6.92 -17.42
C LYS A 8 -7.66 7.61 -16.39
N LYS A 9 -7.07 8.72 -16.76
CA LYS A 9 -6.08 9.45 -15.99
C LYS A 9 -6.78 10.05 -14.76
N GLY A 10 -6.71 9.37 -13.61
CA GLY A 10 -7.10 9.95 -12.34
C GLY A 10 -6.30 11.23 -12.08
N SER A 11 -6.80 12.08 -11.22
CA SER A 11 -6.14 13.35 -10.92
C SER A 11 -5.34 13.24 -9.63
N LEU A 12 -4.02 13.33 -9.73
CA LEU A 12 -3.12 13.45 -8.57
C LEU A 12 -3.54 14.61 -7.65
N THR A 13 -4.00 15.71 -8.24
CA THR A 13 -4.47 16.90 -7.49
C THR A 13 -5.59 16.55 -6.50
N LYS A 14 -6.55 15.70 -6.89
CA LYS A 14 -7.64 15.28 -5.98
C LYS A 14 -7.12 14.50 -4.79
N LEU A 15 -6.12 13.64 -5.00
CA LEU A 15 -5.48 12.86 -3.93
C LEU A 15 -4.69 13.78 -2.98
N VAL A 16 -3.92 14.72 -3.53
CA VAL A 16 -3.22 15.74 -2.74
C VAL A 16 -4.19 16.52 -1.86
N ILE A 17 -5.30 17.01 -2.43
CA ILE A 17 -6.31 17.77 -1.66
C ILE A 17 -6.90 16.90 -0.55
N ARG A 18 -7.26 15.64 -0.82
CA ARG A 18 -7.76 14.71 0.18
C ARG A 18 -6.77 14.55 1.33
N ASP A 19 -5.51 14.27 1.01
CA ASP A 19 -4.48 13.94 2.00
C ASP A 19 -4.05 15.17 2.79
N CYS A 20 -3.99 16.35 2.14
CA CYS A 20 -3.82 17.61 2.85
C CYS A 20 -4.98 17.91 3.81
N ALA A 21 -6.23 17.59 3.42
CA ALA A 21 -7.38 17.77 4.31
C ALA A 21 -7.30 16.80 5.53
N LEU A 22 -6.88 15.55 5.34
CA LEU A 22 -6.67 14.59 6.43
C LEU A 22 -5.54 15.04 7.36
N LEU A 23 -4.44 15.54 6.82
CA LEU A 23 -3.34 16.11 7.60
C LEU A 23 -3.80 17.31 8.41
N ALA A 24 -4.54 18.25 7.79
CA ALA A 24 -5.09 19.42 8.47
C ALA A 24 -6.04 19.01 9.61
N ALA A 25 -6.93 18.03 9.36
CA ALA A 25 -7.81 17.50 10.39
C ALA A 25 -7.03 16.87 11.56
N GLY A 26 -5.96 16.13 11.26
CA GLY A 26 -5.06 15.56 12.28
C GLY A 26 -4.40 16.64 13.13
N VAL A 27 -3.86 17.68 12.50
CA VAL A 27 -3.24 18.82 13.20
C VAL A 27 -4.26 19.56 14.06
N LEU A 28 -5.46 19.83 13.55
CA LEU A 28 -6.52 20.50 14.31
C LEU A 28 -6.95 19.68 15.54
N LEU A 29 -7.10 18.36 15.38
CA LEU A 29 -7.40 17.47 16.50
C LEU A 29 -6.27 17.42 17.53
N LEU A 30 -5.01 17.40 17.09
CA LEU A 30 -3.85 17.47 18.00
C LEU A 30 -3.83 18.76 18.81
N ILE A 31 -4.08 19.91 18.18
CA ILE A 31 -4.12 21.21 18.84
C ILE A 31 -5.29 21.31 19.82
N SER A 32 -6.44 20.68 19.50
CA SER A 32 -7.62 20.67 20.36
C SER A 32 -7.45 19.89 21.65
N GLN A 33 -6.43 19.04 21.76
CA GLN A 33 -6.15 18.19 22.92
C GLN A 33 -7.40 17.47 23.45
N PRO A 34 -8.00 16.56 22.69
CA PRO A 34 -9.31 16.01 23.02
C PRO A 34 -9.31 15.26 24.34
N GLU A 35 -10.22 15.59 25.24
CA GLU A 35 -10.37 14.93 26.55
C GLU A 35 -11.28 13.72 26.49
N ASN A 36 -12.32 13.73 25.62
CA ASN A 36 -13.25 12.63 25.52
C ASN A 36 -12.63 11.43 24.75
N LEU A 37 -12.96 10.22 25.19
CA LEU A 37 -12.42 8.97 24.65
C LEU A 37 -12.67 8.80 23.15
N PHE A 38 -13.87 9.16 22.67
CA PHE A 38 -14.21 9.00 21.25
C PHE A 38 -13.30 9.87 20.37
N ALA A 39 -13.07 11.12 20.76
CA ALA A 39 -12.18 12.02 20.02
C ALA A 39 -10.71 11.56 20.11
N GLN A 40 -10.28 10.97 21.23
CA GLN A 40 -8.94 10.40 21.38
C GLN A 40 -8.76 9.17 20.46
N TYR A 41 -9.72 8.24 20.41
CA TYR A 41 -9.67 7.13 19.47
C TYR A 41 -9.68 7.61 18.00
N SER A 42 -10.50 8.62 17.69
CA SER A 42 -10.56 9.20 16.35
C SER A 42 -9.24 9.83 15.93
N LEU A 43 -8.59 10.57 16.84
CA LEU A 43 -7.27 11.15 16.61
C LEU A 43 -6.22 10.05 16.38
N GLY A 44 -6.18 9.04 17.24
CA GLY A 44 -5.24 7.92 17.09
C GLY A 44 -5.43 7.18 15.78
N ALA A 45 -6.69 6.90 15.40
CA ALA A 45 -7.00 6.27 14.12
C ALA A 45 -6.58 7.14 12.92
N LEU A 46 -6.85 8.46 12.98
CA LEU A 46 -6.43 9.39 11.93
C LEU A 46 -4.91 9.48 11.78
N LEU A 47 -4.16 9.46 12.89
CA LEU A 47 -2.69 9.40 12.86
C LEU A 47 -2.18 8.10 12.24
N GLY A 48 -2.86 6.97 12.50
CA GLY A 48 -2.57 5.70 11.81
C GLY A 48 -2.83 5.78 10.30
N VAL A 49 -3.91 6.42 9.87
CA VAL A 49 -4.18 6.69 8.44
C VAL A 49 -3.10 7.60 7.85
N ILE A 50 -2.70 8.66 8.55
CA ILE A 50 -1.63 9.56 8.12
C ILE A 50 -0.32 8.80 7.96
N PHE A 51 0.02 7.90 8.90
CA PHE A 51 1.19 7.01 8.78
C PHE A 51 1.16 6.21 7.46
N TYR A 52 0.02 5.60 7.14
CA TYR A 52 -0.16 4.86 5.89
C TYR A 52 -0.03 5.76 4.65
N LEU A 53 -0.62 6.95 4.68
CA LEU A 53 -0.52 7.88 3.56
C LEU A 53 0.93 8.30 3.28
N PHE A 54 1.73 8.57 4.31
CA PHE A 54 3.15 8.87 4.12
C PHE A 54 3.92 7.71 3.49
N HIS A 55 3.64 6.48 3.89
CA HIS A 55 4.19 5.29 3.28
C HIS A 55 3.86 5.22 1.77
N GLU A 56 2.59 5.40 1.40
CA GLU A 56 2.14 5.41 0.00
C GLU A 56 2.77 6.55 -0.83
N TRP A 57 2.85 7.75 -0.24
CA TRP A 57 3.51 8.88 -0.89
C TRP A 57 5.00 8.64 -1.11
N ALA A 58 5.68 7.97 -0.20
CA ALA A 58 7.08 7.61 -0.35
C ALA A 58 7.32 6.58 -1.46
N HIS A 59 6.40 5.61 -1.62
CA HIS A 59 6.39 4.72 -2.78
C HIS A 59 6.26 5.52 -4.08
N LEU A 60 5.30 6.42 -4.16
CA LEU A 60 5.12 7.27 -5.33
C LEU A 60 6.36 8.12 -5.60
N PHE A 61 6.96 8.70 -4.55
CA PHE A 61 8.18 9.50 -4.69
C PHE A 61 9.35 8.66 -5.23
N GLY A 62 9.57 7.45 -4.71
CA GLY A 62 10.57 6.50 -5.23
C GLY A 62 10.32 6.12 -6.70
N ALA A 63 9.04 5.91 -7.07
CA ALA A 63 8.66 5.64 -8.45
C ALA A 63 8.93 6.84 -9.37
N LEU A 64 8.60 8.06 -8.94
CA LEU A 64 8.84 9.29 -9.71
C LEU A 64 10.33 9.61 -9.86
N LEU A 65 11.14 9.43 -8.81
CA LEU A 65 12.60 9.60 -8.87
C LEU A 65 13.25 8.66 -9.88
N SER A 66 12.74 7.43 -9.96
CA SER A 66 13.22 6.45 -10.95
C SER A 66 12.57 6.61 -12.33
N ARG A 67 11.74 7.64 -12.54
CA ARG A 67 11.00 7.90 -13.78
C ARG A 67 10.11 6.75 -14.20
N SER A 68 9.47 6.11 -13.22
CA SER A 68 8.54 5.01 -13.47
C SER A 68 7.24 5.48 -14.13
N VAL A 69 6.66 4.61 -14.94
CA VAL A 69 5.31 4.79 -15.47
C VAL A 69 4.31 4.42 -14.39
N VAL A 70 3.51 5.39 -13.96
CA VAL A 70 2.49 5.23 -12.93
C VAL A 70 1.15 5.75 -13.43
N ALA A 71 0.06 5.19 -12.91
CA ALA A 71 -1.30 5.66 -13.15
C ALA A 71 -1.96 6.02 -11.82
N TYR A 72 -2.83 7.03 -11.84
CA TYR A 72 -3.55 7.49 -10.65
C TYR A 72 -4.98 6.95 -10.65
N PRO A 73 -5.55 6.58 -9.48
CA PRO A 73 -6.91 6.11 -9.39
C PRO A 73 -7.93 7.22 -9.73
N GLU A 74 -9.02 6.84 -10.36
CA GLU A 74 -10.13 7.77 -10.67
C GLU A 74 -10.89 8.17 -9.40
N LYS A 75 -11.04 7.21 -8.49
CA LYS A 75 -11.80 7.41 -7.24
C LYS A 75 -10.91 8.08 -6.21
N VAL A 76 -11.43 9.14 -5.61
CA VAL A 76 -10.75 9.82 -4.48
C VAL A 76 -10.63 8.89 -3.27
N ILE A 77 -11.65 8.05 -3.04
CA ILE A 77 -11.62 7.03 -1.99
C ILE A 77 -10.94 5.79 -2.58
N SER A 78 -9.62 5.83 -2.65
CA SER A 78 -8.77 4.70 -3.00
C SER A 78 -7.76 4.51 -1.87
N PRO A 79 -7.50 3.28 -1.40
CA PRO A 79 -6.43 3.02 -0.45
C PRO A 79 -5.06 3.32 -1.05
N PHE A 80 -4.88 3.05 -2.35
CA PHE A 80 -3.64 3.33 -3.07
C PHE A 80 -3.71 4.67 -3.77
N ILE A 81 -2.62 5.43 -3.72
CA ILE A 81 -2.51 6.72 -4.39
C ILE A 81 -2.05 6.60 -5.86
N PHE A 82 -1.52 5.45 -6.25
CA PHE A 82 -1.14 5.14 -7.63
C PHE A 82 -1.14 3.64 -7.88
N SER A 83 -1.05 3.25 -9.15
CA SER A 83 -0.70 1.89 -9.58
C SER A 83 0.59 1.93 -10.38
N PHE A 84 1.45 0.95 -10.14
CA PHE A 84 2.72 0.78 -10.81
C PHE A 84 2.54 -0.15 -12.02
N ASP A 85 2.93 0.29 -13.22
CA ASP A 85 2.84 -0.53 -14.41
C ASP A 85 4.04 -1.49 -14.46
N SER A 86 3.83 -2.75 -14.08
CA SER A 86 4.86 -3.78 -14.05
C SER A 86 5.40 -4.17 -15.43
N GLN A 87 4.65 -3.87 -16.52
CA GLN A 87 5.07 -4.18 -17.88
C GLN A 87 5.88 -3.04 -18.52
N ALA A 88 5.60 -1.79 -18.13
CA ALA A 88 6.27 -0.61 -18.65
C ALA A 88 7.54 -0.23 -17.86
N ASN A 89 7.72 -0.79 -16.68
CA ASN A 89 8.80 -0.44 -15.77
C ASN A 89 9.83 -1.56 -15.59
N SER A 90 11.05 -1.18 -15.23
CA SER A 90 12.15 -2.10 -14.93
C SER A 90 12.18 -2.53 -13.46
N VAL A 91 12.90 -3.62 -13.16
CA VAL A 91 13.16 -4.09 -11.79
C VAL A 91 13.77 -3.00 -10.91
N LEU A 92 14.74 -2.22 -11.43
CA LEU A 92 15.35 -1.13 -10.66
C LEU A 92 14.35 -0.02 -10.29
N GLN A 93 13.40 0.27 -11.17
CA GLN A 93 12.33 1.22 -10.89
C GLN A 93 11.40 0.70 -9.80
N PHE A 94 11.06 -0.59 -9.85
CA PHE A 94 10.29 -1.25 -8.78
C PHE A 94 11.03 -1.21 -7.44
N VAL A 95 12.32 -1.51 -7.42
CA VAL A 95 13.16 -1.46 -6.21
C VAL A 95 13.20 -0.04 -5.65
N SER A 96 13.40 0.97 -6.49
CA SER A 96 13.39 2.38 -6.06
C SER A 96 12.07 2.77 -5.40
N MET A 97 10.94 2.38 -5.99
CA MET A 97 9.61 2.56 -5.41
C MET A 97 9.51 1.88 -4.04
N THR A 98 9.84 0.60 -3.96
CA THR A 98 9.71 -0.22 -2.74
C THR A 98 10.61 0.30 -1.61
N VAL A 99 11.87 0.64 -1.91
CA VAL A 99 12.81 1.22 -0.93
C VAL A 99 12.25 2.53 -0.36
N GLY A 100 11.62 3.37 -1.19
CA GLY A 100 10.97 4.60 -0.74
C GLY A 100 9.94 4.33 0.38
N GLY A 101 9.04 3.39 0.18
CA GLY A 101 8.01 3.01 1.16
C GLY A 101 8.61 2.44 2.45
N PHE A 102 9.53 1.48 2.35
CA PHE A 102 10.19 0.91 3.54
C PHE A 102 10.97 1.96 4.34
N PHE A 103 11.68 2.86 3.66
CA PHE A 103 12.43 3.92 4.31
C PHE A 103 11.50 4.89 5.07
N ALA A 104 10.40 5.30 4.45
CA ALA A 104 9.41 6.13 5.11
C ALA A 104 8.76 5.44 6.32
N THR A 105 8.41 4.16 6.19
CA THR A 105 7.87 3.36 7.29
C THR A 105 8.84 3.33 8.47
N ALA A 106 10.13 3.05 8.22
CA ALA A 106 11.14 3.01 9.27
C ALA A 106 11.31 4.36 9.98
N ILE A 107 11.37 5.46 9.23
CA ILE A 107 11.48 6.82 9.80
C ILE A 107 10.23 7.16 10.61
N LEU A 108 9.04 6.99 10.03
CA LEU A 108 7.80 7.38 10.69
C LEU A 108 7.53 6.56 11.94
N LEU A 109 7.80 5.25 11.89
CA LEU A 109 7.67 4.40 13.07
C LEU A 109 8.62 4.84 14.17
N SER A 110 9.87 5.20 13.83
CA SER A 110 10.83 5.74 14.78
C SER A 110 10.36 7.07 15.38
N VAL A 111 9.81 7.96 14.56
CA VAL A 111 9.23 9.23 15.02
C VAL A 111 8.04 8.98 15.95
N TYR A 112 7.16 8.06 15.61
CA TYR A 112 6.00 7.72 16.46
C TYR A 112 6.45 7.12 17.80
N LEU A 113 7.43 6.23 17.80
CA LEU A 113 7.98 5.65 19.03
C LEU A 113 8.65 6.69 19.95
N MET A 114 9.26 7.73 19.37
CA MET A 114 9.96 8.75 20.16
C MET A 114 9.05 9.89 20.64
N PHE A 115 8.02 10.23 19.89
CA PHE A 115 7.27 11.47 20.11
C PHE A 115 5.79 11.29 20.44
N LEU A 116 5.18 10.12 20.20
CA LEU A 116 3.80 9.90 20.62
C LEU A 116 3.73 9.78 22.14
N PRO A 117 2.78 10.47 22.79
CA PRO A 117 2.60 10.37 24.23
C PRO A 117 2.00 9.02 24.63
N GLU A 118 2.30 8.60 25.87
CA GLU A 118 1.73 7.39 26.49
C GLU A 118 0.28 7.64 26.97
N ASN A 119 -0.61 7.90 26.04
CA ASN A 119 -2.04 8.09 26.29
C ASN A 119 -2.89 7.30 25.27
N VAL A 120 -4.22 7.43 25.34
CA VAL A 120 -5.14 6.64 24.51
C VAL A 120 -4.87 6.85 23.02
N TRP A 121 -4.82 8.10 22.55
CA TRP A 121 -4.65 8.36 21.13
C TRP A 121 -3.24 8.01 20.62
N GLY A 122 -2.19 8.23 21.43
CA GLY A 122 -0.84 7.85 21.08
C GLY A 122 -0.69 6.32 20.96
N SER A 123 -1.26 5.58 21.91
CA SER A 123 -1.29 4.11 21.87
C SER A 123 -2.03 3.59 20.65
N VAL A 124 -3.22 4.14 20.34
CA VAL A 124 -4.00 3.74 19.15
C VAL A 124 -3.24 3.99 17.87
N ALA A 125 -2.64 5.20 17.72
CA ALA A 125 -1.82 5.53 16.56
C ALA A 125 -0.66 4.54 16.41
N LEU A 126 0.02 4.21 17.49
CA LEU A 126 1.16 3.30 17.49
C LEU A 126 0.75 1.86 17.13
N TYR A 127 -0.34 1.35 17.71
CA TYR A 127 -0.85 0.00 17.37
C TYR A 127 -1.25 -0.12 15.90
N ILE A 128 -1.92 0.89 15.35
CA ILE A 128 -2.28 0.90 13.92
C ILE A 128 -1.02 0.95 13.06
N SER A 129 -0.03 1.75 13.44
CA SER A 129 1.24 1.85 12.71
C SER A 129 2.04 0.55 12.76
N PHE A 130 2.08 -0.16 13.89
CA PHE A 130 2.68 -1.49 13.98
C PHE A 130 1.93 -2.51 13.12
N PHE A 131 0.61 -2.50 13.15
CA PHE A 131 -0.19 -3.39 12.31
C PHE A 131 0.08 -3.16 10.83
N LEU A 132 0.09 -1.91 10.37
CA LEU A 132 0.39 -1.55 8.99
C LEU A 132 1.83 -1.91 8.60
N THR A 133 2.80 -1.66 9.48
CA THR A 133 4.19 -2.11 9.29
C THR A 133 4.28 -3.63 9.16
N GLY A 134 3.53 -4.37 9.99
CA GLY A 134 3.43 -5.81 9.89
C GLY A 134 2.91 -6.26 8.52
N LEU A 135 1.84 -5.63 8.02
CA LEU A 135 1.31 -5.91 6.68
C LEU A 135 2.35 -5.63 5.59
N THR A 136 3.04 -4.49 5.66
CA THR A 136 4.12 -4.14 4.73
C THR A 136 5.21 -5.22 4.74
N VAL A 137 5.68 -5.65 5.91
CA VAL A 137 6.71 -6.69 6.02
C VAL A 137 6.21 -8.04 5.50
N PHE A 138 4.98 -8.44 5.82
CA PHE A 138 4.46 -9.74 5.40
C PHE A 138 4.04 -9.81 3.94
N ILE A 139 3.64 -8.70 3.33
CA ILE A 139 3.13 -8.68 1.94
C ILE A 139 4.19 -8.15 0.99
N GLU A 140 4.73 -6.97 1.24
CA GLU A 140 5.58 -6.28 0.28
C GLU A 140 7.03 -6.77 0.30
N LEU A 141 7.58 -7.09 1.48
CA LEU A 141 8.96 -7.55 1.57
C LEU A 141 9.21 -8.87 0.82
N PRO A 142 8.36 -9.91 0.92
CA PRO A 142 8.51 -11.11 0.09
C PRO A 142 8.45 -10.82 -1.41
N ILE A 143 7.56 -9.91 -1.83
CA ILE A 143 7.43 -9.52 -3.24
C ILE A 143 8.70 -8.80 -3.70
N ALA A 144 9.24 -7.89 -2.87
CA ALA A 144 10.48 -7.18 -3.16
C ALA A 144 11.68 -8.13 -3.26
N ILE A 145 11.82 -9.05 -2.31
CA ILE A 145 12.89 -10.08 -2.33
C ILE A 145 12.74 -10.96 -3.57
N TRP A 146 11.54 -11.44 -3.87
CA TRP A 146 11.31 -12.27 -5.06
C TRP A 146 11.66 -11.51 -6.34
N THR A 147 11.24 -10.27 -6.46
CA THR A 147 11.57 -9.42 -7.62
C THR A 147 13.08 -9.28 -7.81
N LEU A 148 13.84 -9.11 -6.72
CA LEU A 148 15.30 -9.04 -6.78
C LEU A 148 15.94 -10.36 -7.16
N VAL A 149 15.47 -11.48 -6.60
CA VAL A 149 16.04 -12.81 -6.85
C VAL A 149 15.71 -13.30 -8.25
N ALA A 150 14.45 -13.16 -8.67
CA ALA A 150 14.01 -13.60 -10.01
C ALA A 150 14.37 -12.60 -11.11
N TRP A 151 14.80 -11.39 -10.76
CA TRP A 151 15.03 -10.27 -11.67
C TRP A 151 13.83 -9.96 -12.58
N GLN A 152 12.64 -10.20 -12.05
CA GLN A 152 11.36 -10.02 -12.73
C GLN A 152 10.36 -9.37 -11.79
N ILE A 153 9.66 -8.32 -12.26
CA ILE A 153 8.58 -7.72 -11.48
C ILE A 153 7.41 -8.70 -11.46
N VAL A 154 7.01 -9.10 -10.25
CA VAL A 154 5.78 -9.85 -10.06
C VAL A 154 4.62 -8.87 -10.25
N PRO A 155 3.69 -9.12 -11.19
CA PRO A 155 2.49 -8.29 -11.31
C PRO A 155 1.67 -8.46 -10.02
N VAL A 156 1.79 -7.49 -9.12
CA VAL A 156 0.99 -7.43 -7.90
C VAL A 156 -0.32 -6.71 -8.24
N GLU A 157 -1.24 -7.45 -8.80
CA GLU A 157 -2.62 -7.00 -8.86
C GLU A 157 -3.29 -7.45 -7.56
N ILE A 158 -3.59 -6.50 -6.68
CA ILE A 158 -4.27 -6.79 -5.42
C ILE A 158 -5.67 -7.30 -5.75
N PRO A 159 -6.11 -8.45 -5.16
CA PRO A 159 -7.24 -9.23 -5.62
C PRO A 159 -8.62 -8.57 -5.48
N PHE A 160 -8.69 -7.34 -5.05
CA PHE A 160 -9.96 -6.63 -4.86
C PHE A 160 -10.38 -5.73 -6.02
N ILE A 161 -9.58 -5.56 -7.09
CA ILE A 161 -9.84 -4.51 -8.08
C ILE A 161 -9.85 -4.96 -9.54
N SER A 162 -9.32 -6.15 -9.92
CA SER A 162 -9.40 -6.63 -11.31
C SER A 162 -9.09 -8.12 -11.43
N HIS A 163 -9.49 -8.73 -12.54
CA HIS A 163 -9.19 -10.12 -12.90
C HIS A 163 -7.68 -10.40 -12.75
N ASN A 164 -7.33 -11.15 -11.73
CA ASN A 164 -5.94 -11.40 -11.36
C ASN A 164 -5.42 -12.62 -12.11
N PRO A 165 -4.51 -12.46 -13.09
CA PRO A 165 -3.94 -13.59 -13.83
C PRO A 165 -3.16 -14.55 -12.93
N LEU A 166 -2.72 -14.11 -11.76
CA LEU A 166 -2.06 -14.95 -10.76
C LEU A 166 -3.07 -15.86 -10.05
N LEU A 167 -4.27 -15.36 -9.73
CA LEU A 167 -5.37 -16.17 -9.21
C LEU A 167 -5.87 -17.18 -10.27
N GLU A 168 -5.94 -16.78 -11.54
CA GLU A 168 -6.22 -17.74 -12.64
C GLU A 168 -5.13 -18.80 -12.74
N LYS A 169 -3.86 -18.42 -12.60
CA LYS A 169 -2.75 -19.37 -12.64
C LYS A 169 -2.72 -20.29 -11.42
N ILE A 170 -2.98 -19.75 -10.21
CA ILE A 170 -3.09 -20.53 -8.97
C ILE A 170 -4.36 -21.40 -9.01
N SER A 171 -5.48 -20.88 -9.46
CA SER A 171 -6.72 -21.66 -9.64
C SER A 171 -6.54 -22.75 -10.70
N GLY A 172 -5.81 -22.48 -11.78
CA GLY A 172 -5.43 -23.47 -12.79
C GLY A 172 -4.51 -24.56 -12.23
N ILE A 173 -3.53 -24.20 -11.40
CA ILE A 173 -2.65 -25.14 -10.70
C ILE A 173 -3.46 -25.99 -9.71
N LEU A 174 -4.32 -25.37 -8.90
CA LEU A 174 -5.20 -26.05 -7.95
C LEU A 174 -6.23 -26.96 -8.66
N ALA A 175 -6.79 -26.51 -9.79
CA ALA A 175 -7.70 -27.31 -10.60
C ALA A 175 -6.98 -28.54 -11.21
N ASN A 176 -5.74 -28.36 -11.68
CA ASN A 176 -4.92 -29.46 -12.19
C ASN A 176 -4.50 -30.43 -11.06
N PHE A 177 -4.19 -29.91 -9.88
CA PHE A 177 -3.94 -30.75 -8.68
C PHE A 177 -5.19 -31.55 -8.30
N ARG A 178 -6.34 -30.90 -8.24
CA ARG A 178 -7.64 -31.54 -7.93
C ARG A 178 -8.02 -32.62 -8.98
N LYS A 179 -7.70 -32.37 -10.26
CA LYS A 179 -7.95 -33.33 -11.36
C LYS A 179 -7.01 -34.55 -11.25
N LYS A 180 -5.76 -34.33 -10.89
CA LYS A 180 -4.76 -35.39 -10.71
C LYS A 180 -5.05 -36.28 -9.50
N TRP A 181 -5.49 -35.69 -8.37
CA TRP A 181 -5.84 -36.45 -7.16
C TRP A 181 -7.26 -37.01 -7.17
N GLY A 182 -8.18 -36.40 -7.92
CA GLY A 182 -9.55 -36.87 -8.05
C GLY A 182 -9.70 -38.09 -9.00
N SER A 183 -8.68 -38.38 -9.84
CA SER A 183 -8.64 -39.56 -10.69
C SER A 183 -8.12 -40.81 -9.95
N ASP A 184 -7.29 -40.62 -8.92
CA ASP A 184 -6.68 -41.74 -8.15
C ASP A 184 -7.63 -42.35 -7.09
N PHE A 185 -8.76 -41.72 -6.80
CA PHE A 185 -9.76 -42.24 -5.86
C PHE A 185 -10.98 -42.88 -6.54
N ARG A 186 -10.94 -43.12 -7.84
CA ARG A 186 -12.03 -43.79 -8.59
C ARG A 186 -11.67 -45.08 -9.32
N ASN A 187 -10.56 -45.68 -8.94
CA ASN A 187 -10.17 -47.03 -9.40
C ASN A 187 -10.07 -47.98 -8.21
#